data_7c188a0531285d21045098ab5665fec6
#
_entry.id   7c188a0531285d21045098ab5665fec6
#
_cell.length_a   1.000
_cell.length_b   1.000
_cell.length_c   1.000
_cell.angle_alpha   90.00
_cell.angle_beta   90.00
_cell.angle_gamma   90.00
#
_symmetry.space_group_name_H-M   'P 1'
#
loop_
_entity.id
_entity.type
_entity.pdbx_description
1 polymer ?
#
loop_
_entity_poly.entity_id
_entity_poly.type
_entity_poly.pdbx_seq_one_letter_code
_entity_poly.pdbx_strand_id
1 'polypeptide(L)'
;MRNKMILDKILVGSEREELKTSFGFKGSALSYLTQTAVAVYADGEVGVGEGVQSVLWSDARVFSRYGEDRGNELMLAVTEYAAGLAEGVELEHPCDVIDAVFSPSLEYAREICDMAVSETFVLNALVPLDLAIWSLYARRNGFENFDRVLSADKKQKRLANIPLITYSASVEDAIRMAKNGTPIFKIKIGSDPYGDGDPLKMLEWDKARALEIHRALCDIETDLTETGRIAYYFDANGRYDTRERLEELLRFLDENGILERTVLLEEPFPQEREISVKGLPVCVAADESAHSVRDVKRRIELGYSAITLKPIAKTLSVTLEMLKCAEEMGVQCFCADLTVNPVMIEWNKCVAARLKPLRGMKIGVVESNGAQNYNGWERMLTYLEKQTEEGALLSPSDSADVFKVHEHYLKIATRVAENN
;
A
#
# COMPACT_ATOMS: atom_id res chain seq x y z
N MET A 1 -17.97 34.45 -3.30
CA MET A 1 -17.12 34.16 -2.13
C MET A 1 -17.27 32.67 -1.86
N ARG A 2 -16.20 31.89 -1.96
CA ARG A 2 -16.25 30.49 -1.46
C ARG A 2 -16.43 30.59 0.06
N ASN A 3 -17.51 30.00 0.60
CA ASN A 3 -17.64 29.87 2.06
C ASN A 3 -16.44 29.07 2.54
N LYS A 4 -15.69 29.64 3.49
CA LYS A 4 -14.60 28.94 4.17
C LYS A 4 -15.18 27.73 4.90
N MET A 5 -14.64 26.56 4.66
CA MET A 5 -15.05 25.32 5.33
C MET A 5 -14.13 25.08 6.53
N ILE A 6 -14.69 25.12 7.73
CA ILE A 6 -13.95 24.84 8.97
C ILE A 6 -14.29 23.41 9.40
N LEU A 7 -13.30 22.66 9.79
CA LEU A 7 -13.48 21.31 10.34
C LEU A 7 -14.00 21.43 11.78
N ASP A 8 -15.33 21.27 11.95
CA ASP A 8 -16.01 21.60 13.21
C ASP A 8 -15.77 20.56 14.32
N LYS A 9 -15.75 19.28 13.94
CA LYS A 9 -15.63 18.14 14.86
C LYS A 9 -15.03 16.95 14.13
N ILE A 10 -14.13 16.24 14.80
CA ILE A 10 -13.54 15.02 14.28
C ILE A 10 -13.69 13.90 15.30
N LEU A 11 -14.20 12.76 14.88
CA LEU A 11 -14.37 11.57 15.72
C LEU A 11 -13.52 10.43 15.19
N VAL A 12 -12.93 9.67 16.11
CA VAL A 12 -12.04 8.54 15.79
C VAL A 12 -12.53 7.30 16.52
N GLY A 13 -12.56 6.17 15.82
CA GLY A 13 -12.86 4.88 16.42
C GLY A 13 -12.13 3.76 15.67
N SER A 14 -12.07 2.58 16.26
CA SER A 14 -11.40 1.44 15.64
C SER A 14 -12.09 0.12 15.98
N GLU A 15 -11.84 -0.89 15.14
CA GLU A 15 -12.18 -2.29 15.39
C GLU A 15 -11.06 -3.20 14.89
N ARG A 16 -11.08 -4.48 15.31
CA ARG A 16 -10.11 -5.50 14.88
C ARG A 16 -10.72 -6.41 13.85
N GLU A 17 -9.96 -6.75 12.82
CA GLU A 17 -10.31 -7.75 11.82
C GLU A 17 -9.27 -8.86 11.81
N GLU A 18 -9.70 -10.07 12.13
CA GLU A 18 -8.82 -11.24 12.22
C GLU A 18 -8.37 -11.72 10.84
N LEU A 19 -7.14 -12.20 10.77
CA LEU A 19 -6.58 -12.83 9.60
C LEU A 19 -6.85 -14.36 9.62
N LYS A 20 -7.03 -14.95 8.44
CA LYS A 20 -7.27 -16.41 8.27
C LYS A 20 -6.14 -17.25 8.83
N THR A 21 -4.93 -16.76 8.68
CA THR A 21 -3.70 -17.36 9.20
C THR A 21 -2.76 -16.24 9.64
N SER A 22 -1.84 -16.57 10.53
CA SER A 22 -0.78 -15.65 10.92
C SER A 22 -0.01 -15.16 9.68
N PHE A 23 0.00 -13.86 9.46
CA PHE A 23 0.63 -13.22 8.30
C PHE A 23 2.07 -12.87 8.61
N GLY A 24 3.00 -13.68 8.06
CA GLY A 24 4.44 -13.50 8.26
C GLY A 24 5.01 -12.36 7.42
N PHE A 25 5.71 -11.41 8.08
CA PHE A 25 6.32 -10.26 7.43
C PHE A 25 7.52 -9.76 8.25
N LYS A 26 8.62 -9.40 7.60
CA LYS A 26 9.86 -8.88 8.26
C LYS A 26 10.33 -9.71 9.47
N GLY A 27 10.18 -11.03 9.42
CA GLY A 27 10.61 -11.94 10.48
C GLY A 27 9.71 -12.02 11.72
N SER A 28 8.53 -11.40 11.66
CA SER A 28 7.47 -11.45 12.67
C SER A 28 6.14 -11.82 12.02
N ALA A 29 5.03 -11.85 12.78
CA ALA A 29 3.74 -12.19 12.24
C ALA A 29 2.63 -11.39 12.90
N LEU A 30 1.57 -11.10 12.11
CA LEU A 30 0.35 -10.44 12.53
C LEU A 30 -0.78 -11.46 12.65
N SER A 31 -1.66 -11.29 13.63
CA SER A 31 -2.85 -12.11 13.83
C SER A 31 -4.14 -11.41 13.40
N TYR A 32 -4.14 -10.09 13.42
CA TYR A 32 -5.26 -9.23 13.00
C TYR A 32 -4.73 -7.93 12.41
N LEU A 33 -5.62 -7.14 11.81
CA LEU A 33 -5.35 -5.76 11.43
C LEU A 33 -6.39 -4.82 12.05
N THR A 34 -5.93 -3.67 12.53
CA THR A 34 -6.80 -2.64 13.09
C THR A 34 -7.42 -1.83 11.96
N GLN A 35 -8.75 -1.81 11.91
CA GLN A 35 -9.53 -0.94 11.04
C GLN A 35 -9.85 0.33 11.82
N THR A 36 -9.27 1.45 11.45
CA THR A 36 -9.54 2.76 12.08
C THR A 36 -10.44 3.58 11.18
N ALA A 37 -11.46 4.18 11.76
CA ALA A 37 -12.38 5.06 11.06
C ALA A 37 -12.34 6.47 11.66
N VAL A 38 -12.39 7.47 10.79
CA VAL A 38 -12.48 8.89 11.15
C VAL A 38 -13.70 9.50 10.50
N ALA A 39 -14.48 10.25 11.27
CA ALA A 39 -15.60 11.07 10.79
C ALA A 39 -15.29 12.54 11.00
N VAL A 40 -15.21 13.31 9.92
CA VAL A 40 -14.93 14.74 9.90
C VAL A 40 -16.20 15.50 9.57
N TYR A 41 -16.60 16.41 10.44
CA TYR A 41 -17.81 17.23 10.28
C TYR A 41 -17.41 18.67 9.91
N ALA A 42 -18.12 19.26 8.96
CA ALA A 42 -18.04 20.66 8.61
C ALA A 42 -19.36 21.15 8.03
N ASP A 43 -19.89 22.29 8.54
CA ASP A 43 -21.14 22.93 8.05
C ASP A 43 -22.34 21.96 7.96
N GLY A 44 -22.45 20.98 8.87
CA GLY A 44 -23.53 19.99 8.91
C GLY A 44 -23.38 18.81 7.96
N GLU A 45 -22.30 18.74 7.20
CA GLU A 45 -21.92 17.57 6.39
C GLU A 45 -20.88 16.72 7.11
N VAL A 46 -20.75 15.44 6.70
CA VAL A 46 -19.77 14.50 7.27
C VAL A 46 -18.99 13.80 6.17
N GLY A 47 -17.68 13.79 6.26
CA GLY A 47 -16.80 12.90 5.50
C GLY A 47 -16.35 11.75 6.38
N VAL A 48 -16.25 10.55 5.82
CA VAL A 48 -15.76 9.37 6.53
C VAL A 48 -14.61 8.78 5.75
N GLY A 49 -13.55 8.49 6.48
CA GLY A 49 -12.38 7.79 5.96
C GLY A 49 -12.03 6.62 6.86
N GLU A 50 -11.52 5.58 6.26
CA GLU A 50 -11.02 4.39 6.92
C GLU A 50 -9.54 4.18 6.65
N GLY A 51 -8.87 3.50 7.56
CA GLY A 51 -7.48 3.13 7.44
C GLY A 51 -7.20 1.78 8.06
N VAL A 52 -6.39 0.98 7.39
CA VAL A 52 -5.83 -0.23 7.99
C VAL A 52 -4.51 0.14 8.62
N GLN A 53 -4.43 0.03 9.94
CA GLN A 53 -3.23 0.28 10.71
C GLN A 53 -2.42 -1.01 10.88
N SER A 54 -1.17 -0.98 10.43
CA SER A 54 -0.25 -2.11 10.49
C SER A 54 1.09 -1.67 11.09
N VAL A 55 1.23 -1.82 12.40
CA VAL A 55 2.43 -1.41 13.12
C VAL A 55 3.68 -2.15 12.62
N LEU A 56 3.58 -3.44 12.29
CA LEU A 56 4.73 -4.24 11.81
C LEU A 56 5.24 -3.73 10.46
N TRP A 57 4.34 -3.38 9.54
CA TRP A 57 4.75 -2.83 8.24
C TRP A 57 5.34 -1.43 8.39
N SER A 58 4.67 -0.58 9.14
CA SER A 58 5.00 0.83 9.25
C SER A 58 6.26 1.13 10.08
N ASP A 59 6.47 0.39 11.19
CA ASP A 59 7.74 0.39 11.93
C ASP A 59 7.94 -0.91 12.73
N ALA A 60 8.71 -1.84 12.18
CA ALA A 60 9.00 -3.12 12.83
C ALA A 60 9.71 -2.97 14.19
N ARG A 61 10.38 -1.83 14.47
CA ARG A 61 11.05 -1.57 15.75
C ARG A 61 10.03 -1.27 16.84
N VAL A 62 8.96 -0.52 16.50
CA VAL A 62 7.83 -0.29 17.41
C VAL A 62 7.14 -1.62 17.70
N PHE A 63 6.87 -2.43 16.67
CA PHE A 63 6.31 -3.77 16.85
C PHE A 63 7.18 -4.66 17.75
N SER A 64 8.49 -4.67 17.52
CA SER A 64 9.43 -5.48 18.32
C SER A 64 9.47 -5.06 19.79
N ARG A 65 9.31 -3.75 20.07
CA ARG A 65 9.34 -3.21 21.44
C ARG A 65 8.03 -3.40 22.19
N TYR A 66 6.90 -3.22 21.52
CA TYR A 66 5.59 -3.10 22.16
C TYR A 66 4.62 -4.26 21.83
N GLY A 67 4.94 -5.07 20.81
CA GLY A 67 4.03 -6.09 20.30
C GLY A 67 2.91 -5.53 19.45
N GLU A 68 2.01 -6.41 19.00
CA GLU A 68 0.92 -6.08 18.09
C GLU A 68 -0.12 -5.15 18.74
N ASP A 69 -0.65 -5.54 19.92
CA ASP A 69 -1.71 -4.78 20.60
C ASP A 69 -1.28 -3.38 20.98
N ARG A 70 -0.18 -3.26 21.75
CA ARG A 70 0.28 -1.97 22.22
C ARG A 70 0.80 -1.09 21.08
N GLY A 71 1.44 -1.68 20.07
CA GLY A 71 1.90 -0.94 18.89
C GLY A 71 0.73 -0.32 18.12
N ASN A 72 -0.38 -1.05 17.94
CA ASN A 72 -1.59 -0.53 17.30
C ASN A 72 -2.30 0.53 18.17
N GLU A 73 -2.34 0.38 19.50
CA GLU A 73 -2.85 1.41 20.42
C GLU A 73 -2.05 2.72 20.30
N LEU A 74 -0.71 2.64 20.21
CA LEU A 74 0.14 3.82 20.02
C LEU A 74 -0.13 4.48 18.67
N MET A 75 -0.34 3.70 17.62
CA MET A 75 -0.69 4.23 16.30
C MET A 75 -2.07 4.90 16.30
N LEU A 76 -3.07 4.31 16.95
CA LEU A 76 -4.39 4.92 17.12
C LEU A 76 -4.31 6.26 17.88
N ALA A 77 -3.51 6.33 18.95
CA ALA A 77 -3.28 7.58 19.69
C ALA A 77 -2.68 8.70 18.80
N VAL A 78 -1.84 8.34 17.82
CA VAL A 78 -1.36 9.31 16.81
C VAL A 78 -2.49 9.80 15.92
N THR A 79 -3.41 8.92 15.50
CA THR A 79 -4.61 9.30 14.73
C THR A 79 -5.49 10.27 15.53
N GLU A 80 -5.74 9.97 16.79
CA GLU A 80 -6.54 10.82 17.69
C GLU A 80 -5.89 12.20 17.91
N TYR A 81 -4.58 12.22 18.12
CA TYR A 81 -3.83 13.47 18.26
C TYR A 81 -3.90 14.33 17.00
N ALA A 82 -3.69 13.74 15.83
CA ALA A 82 -3.79 14.42 14.54
C ALA A 82 -5.20 14.95 14.27
N ALA A 83 -6.23 14.18 14.63
CA ALA A 83 -7.63 14.60 14.57
C ALA A 83 -7.87 15.86 15.42
N GLY A 84 -7.35 15.88 16.66
CA GLY A 84 -7.43 17.05 17.53
C GLY A 84 -6.71 18.29 16.98
N LEU A 85 -5.59 18.11 16.27
CA LEU A 85 -4.90 19.22 15.60
C LEU A 85 -5.67 19.76 14.39
N ALA A 86 -6.41 18.91 13.71
CA ALA A 86 -7.18 19.29 12.53
C ALA A 86 -8.53 19.97 12.87
N GLU A 87 -9.05 19.81 14.09
CA GLU A 87 -10.26 20.51 14.51
C GLU A 87 -10.04 22.05 14.53
N GLY A 88 -11.01 22.78 14.00
CA GLY A 88 -10.95 24.23 13.86
C GLY A 88 -10.11 24.72 12.66
N VAL A 89 -9.45 23.83 11.92
CA VAL A 89 -8.67 24.20 10.74
C VAL A 89 -9.62 24.56 9.58
N GLU A 90 -9.27 25.63 8.84
CA GLU A 90 -9.92 25.98 7.59
C GLU A 90 -9.44 25.04 6.48
N LEU A 91 -10.36 24.32 5.85
CA LEU A 91 -10.06 23.41 4.74
C LEU A 91 -10.12 24.16 3.42
N GLU A 92 -8.97 24.52 2.88
CA GLU A 92 -8.81 25.00 1.50
C GLU A 92 -8.56 23.85 0.55
N HIS A 93 -7.63 22.96 0.89
CA HIS A 93 -7.34 21.73 0.17
C HIS A 93 -6.92 20.61 1.15
N PRO A 94 -7.28 19.32 0.92
CA PRO A 94 -6.93 18.23 1.82
C PRO A 94 -5.43 18.10 2.13
N CYS A 95 -4.56 18.28 1.13
CA CYS A 95 -3.11 18.19 1.32
C CYS A 95 -2.61 19.19 2.37
N ASP A 96 -3.13 20.42 2.39
CA ASP A 96 -2.69 21.46 3.33
C ASP A 96 -2.91 21.05 4.80
N VAL A 97 -4.02 20.34 5.06
CA VAL A 97 -4.31 19.83 6.43
C VAL A 97 -3.34 18.75 6.82
N ILE A 98 -3.06 17.80 5.91
CA ILE A 98 -2.12 16.70 6.19
C ILE A 98 -0.72 17.24 6.40
N ASP A 99 -0.27 18.19 5.58
CA ASP A 99 1.03 18.84 5.76
C ASP A 99 1.14 19.54 7.11
N ALA A 100 0.07 20.21 7.56
CA ALA A 100 0.05 20.91 8.83
C ALA A 100 0.10 19.97 10.05
N VAL A 101 -0.57 18.80 9.99
CA VAL A 101 -0.64 17.87 11.12
C VAL A 101 0.50 16.86 11.15
N PHE A 102 1.20 16.60 10.03
CA PHE A 102 2.21 15.54 9.94
C PHE A 102 3.37 15.74 10.92
N SER A 103 4.04 16.89 10.87
CA SER A 103 5.24 17.14 11.70
C SER A 103 4.93 17.11 13.21
N PRO A 104 3.87 17.77 13.71
CA PRO A 104 3.47 17.65 15.11
C PRO A 104 3.13 16.21 15.51
N SER A 105 2.46 15.46 14.64
CA SER A 105 2.11 14.06 14.89
C SER A 105 3.34 13.15 14.95
N LEU A 106 4.38 13.45 14.16
CA LEU A 106 5.65 12.73 14.22
C LEU A 106 6.41 12.99 15.53
N GLU A 107 6.37 14.21 16.02
CA GLU A 107 6.97 14.55 17.33
C GLU A 107 6.21 13.84 18.45
N TYR A 108 4.88 13.89 18.43
CA TYR A 108 4.04 13.19 19.40
C TYR A 108 4.26 11.67 19.36
N ALA A 109 4.34 11.08 18.17
CA ALA A 109 4.61 9.65 18.03
C ALA A 109 5.97 9.25 18.64
N ARG A 110 7.01 10.09 18.49
CA ARG A 110 8.32 9.86 19.10
C ARG A 110 8.25 9.93 20.63
N GLU A 111 7.47 10.87 21.16
CA GLU A 111 7.26 11.02 22.59
C GLU A 111 6.57 9.78 23.19
N ILE A 112 5.39 9.39 22.67
CA ILE A 112 4.61 8.28 23.24
C ILE A 112 5.26 6.90 23.01
N CYS A 113 6.05 6.75 21.94
CA CYS A 113 6.81 5.53 21.68
C CYS A 113 8.19 5.52 22.40
N ASP A 114 8.59 6.61 23.03
CA ASP A 114 9.92 6.76 23.67
C ASP A 114 11.05 6.22 22.76
N MET A 115 10.97 6.54 21.45
CA MET A 115 11.97 6.16 20.45
C MET A 115 11.76 6.93 19.14
N ALA A 116 12.80 6.97 18.31
CA ALA A 116 12.66 7.46 16.94
C ALA A 116 11.79 6.50 16.13
N VAL A 117 10.63 6.97 15.67
CA VAL A 117 9.72 6.23 14.80
C VAL A 117 9.95 6.60 13.33
N SER A 118 9.60 5.68 12.42
CA SER A 118 9.62 5.95 10.98
C SER A 118 8.48 6.89 10.56
N GLU A 119 8.69 7.65 9.48
CA GLU A 119 7.64 8.50 8.91
C GLU A 119 6.42 7.67 8.47
N THR A 120 6.63 6.44 7.98
CA THR A 120 5.56 5.50 7.62
C THR A 120 4.63 5.15 8.78
N PHE A 121 5.13 5.11 10.02
CA PHE A 121 4.29 4.88 11.20
C PHE A 121 3.22 5.97 11.35
N VAL A 122 3.63 7.23 11.18
CA VAL A 122 2.73 8.37 11.27
C VAL A 122 1.84 8.48 10.03
N LEU A 123 2.40 8.32 8.82
CA LEU A 123 1.61 8.37 7.59
C LEU A 123 0.49 7.33 7.60
N ASN A 124 0.78 6.10 8.07
CA ASN A 124 -0.25 5.06 8.17
C ASN A 124 -1.34 5.42 9.22
N ALA A 125 -0.95 6.05 10.33
CA ALA A 125 -1.90 6.55 11.32
C ALA A 125 -2.79 7.68 10.76
N LEU A 126 -2.30 8.49 9.82
CA LEU A 126 -3.02 9.63 9.23
C LEU A 126 -3.97 9.23 8.08
N VAL A 127 -3.86 8.02 7.52
CA VAL A 127 -4.69 7.58 6.38
C VAL A 127 -6.19 7.80 6.61
N PRO A 128 -6.81 7.36 7.73
CA PRO A 128 -8.24 7.52 7.89
C PRO A 128 -8.67 9.00 7.99
N LEU A 129 -7.85 9.86 8.57
CA LEU A 129 -8.11 11.31 8.62
C LEU A 129 -8.03 11.92 7.22
N ASP A 130 -6.99 11.59 6.46
CA ASP A 130 -6.79 12.09 5.09
C ASP A 130 -7.96 11.69 4.18
N LEU A 131 -8.35 10.40 4.16
CA LEU A 131 -9.46 9.93 3.34
C LEU A 131 -10.81 10.53 3.76
N ALA A 132 -11.02 10.78 5.08
CA ALA A 132 -12.22 11.47 5.57
C ALA A 132 -12.29 12.91 5.04
N ILE A 133 -11.18 13.63 5.07
CA ILE A 133 -11.09 15.01 4.56
C ILE A 133 -11.29 15.04 3.03
N TRP A 134 -10.67 14.11 2.29
CA TRP A 134 -10.88 13.98 0.84
C TRP A 134 -12.34 13.64 0.50
N SER A 135 -12.98 12.72 1.25
CA SER A 135 -14.40 12.38 1.08
C SER A 135 -15.30 13.61 1.27
N LEU A 136 -15.10 14.37 2.35
CA LEU A 136 -15.84 15.59 2.63
C LEU A 136 -15.62 16.66 1.55
N TYR A 137 -14.36 16.91 1.20
CA TYR A 137 -13.96 17.90 0.22
C TYR A 137 -14.53 17.61 -1.18
N ALA A 138 -14.43 16.37 -1.63
CA ALA A 138 -14.92 15.96 -2.93
C ALA A 138 -16.45 16.10 -3.05
N ARG A 139 -17.19 15.66 -2.03
CA ARG A 139 -18.66 15.76 -2.00
C ARG A 139 -19.11 17.21 -1.98
N ARG A 140 -18.50 18.05 -1.14
CA ARG A 140 -18.84 19.45 -1.04
C ARG A 140 -18.54 20.25 -2.31
N ASN A 141 -17.49 19.86 -3.04
CA ASN A 141 -17.15 20.44 -4.33
C ASN A 141 -17.87 19.78 -5.52
N GLY A 142 -18.80 18.84 -5.27
CA GLY A 142 -19.59 18.17 -6.30
C GLY A 142 -18.73 17.35 -7.27
N PHE A 143 -17.72 16.64 -6.78
CA PHE A 143 -16.90 15.78 -7.63
C PHE A 143 -17.74 14.58 -8.10
N GLU A 144 -17.97 14.49 -9.41
CA GLU A 144 -18.75 13.41 -10.01
C GLU A 144 -17.94 12.13 -10.21
N ASN A 145 -16.60 12.24 -10.16
CA ASN A 145 -15.65 11.14 -10.32
C ASN A 145 -14.28 11.54 -9.77
N PHE A 146 -13.34 10.59 -9.79
CA PHE A 146 -11.99 10.78 -9.26
C PHE A 146 -11.08 11.64 -10.15
N ASP A 147 -11.49 12.05 -11.37
CA ASP A 147 -10.68 12.86 -12.27
C ASP A 147 -10.42 14.29 -11.74
N ARG A 148 -11.22 14.73 -10.75
CA ARG A 148 -11.01 16.01 -10.06
C ARG A 148 -9.91 15.91 -8.98
N VAL A 149 -9.59 14.71 -8.54
CA VAL A 149 -8.47 14.43 -7.61
C VAL A 149 -7.19 14.16 -8.40
N LEU A 150 -7.28 13.28 -9.38
CA LEU A 150 -6.18 12.89 -10.23
C LEU A 150 -6.69 12.68 -11.65
N SER A 151 -6.22 13.50 -12.60
CA SER A 151 -6.56 13.37 -14.01
C SER A 151 -5.52 12.53 -14.75
N ALA A 152 -5.94 11.88 -15.83
CA ALA A 152 -5.05 11.16 -16.74
C ALA A 152 -5.54 11.27 -18.17
N ASP A 153 -4.62 11.33 -19.14
CA ASP A 153 -4.95 11.35 -20.58
C ASP A 153 -5.68 10.09 -21.00
N LYS A 154 -5.32 8.95 -20.40
CA LYS A 154 -5.94 7.65 -20.67
C LYS A 154 -6.11 6.86 -19.37
N LYS A 155 -7.36 6.60 -19.01
CA LYS A 155 -7.69 5.74 -17.86
C LYS A 155 -7.72 4.26 -18.27
N GLN A 156 -7.21 3.42 -17.35
CA GLN A 156 -7.31 1.97 -17.47
C GLN A 156 -8.74 1.53 -17.14
N LYS A 157 -9.41 0.84 -18.07
CA LYS A 157 -10.77 0.30 -17.84
C LYS A 157 -10.77 -0.97 -17.00
N ARG A 158 -9.66 -1.69 -17.00
CA ARG A 158 -9.40 -2.89 -16.21
C ARG A 158 -7.99 -2.82 -15.68
N LEU A 159 -7.80 -3.38 -14.50
CA LEU A 159 -6.50 -3.49 -13.82
C LEU A 159 -6.21 -4.96 -13.55
N ALA A 160 -5.01 -5.41 -13.86
CA ALA A 160 -4.57 -6.72 -13.42
C ALA A 160 -4.32 -6.70 -11.91
N ASN A 161 -4.98 -7.59 -11.19
CA ASN A 161 -4.69 -7.82 -9.78
C ASN A 161 -3.33 -8.51 -9.64
N ILE A 162 -2.54 -8.06 -8.67
CA ILE A 162 -1.26 -8.66 -8.30
C ILE A 162 -1.45 -9.44 -7.00
N PRO A 163 -1.73 -10.75 -7.04
CA PRO A 163 -1.79 -11.56 -5.83
C PRO A 163 -0.39 -11.81 -5.26
N LEU A 164 -0.35 -12.00 -3.94
CA LEU A 164 0.87 -12.23 -3.20
C LEU A 164 1.18 -13.72 -3.06
N ILE A 165 2.38 -14.13 -3.47
CA ILE A 165 2.98 -15.43 -3.16
C ILE A 165 3.92 -15.21 -1.97
N THR A 166 3.44 -15.58 -0.78
CA THR A 166 4.23 -15.55 0.48
C THR A 166 5.31 -16.63 0.49
N TYR A 167 6.18 -16.62 1.50
CA TYR A 167 7.21 -17.63 1.66
C TYR A 167 6.65 -19.06 1.76
N SER A 168 5.47 -19.23 2.35
CA SER A 168 4.81 -20.53 2.57
C SER A 168 3.67 -20.83 1.58
N ALA A 169 3.37 -19.92 0.64
CA ALA A 169 2.29 -20.15 -0.32
C ALA A 169 2.57 -21.35 -1.23
N SER A 170 1.54 -22.13 -1.52
CA SER A 170 1.68 -23.28 -2.40
C SER A 170 1.85 -22.86 -3.87
N VAL A 171 2.63 -23.61 -4.62
CA VAL A 171 2.80 -23.38 -6.06
C VAL A 171 1.52 -23.72 -6.82
N GLU A 172 0.73 -24.69 -6.33
CA GLU A 172 -0.56 -25.09 -6.88
C GLU A 172 -1.55 -23.94 -6.87
N ASP A 173 -1.55 -23.09 -5.84
CA ASP A 173 -2.38 -21.90 -5.79
C ASP A 173 -1.98 -20.88 -6.86
N ALA A 174 -0.69 -20.68 -7.08
CA ALA A 174 -0.19 -19.82 -8.15
C ALA A 174 -0.61 -20.36 -9.54
N ILE A 175 -0.48 -21.67 -9.78
CA ILE A 175 -0.92 -22.31 -11.02
C ILE A 175 -2.43 -22.08 -11.22
N ARG A 176 -3.23 -22.28 -10.17
CA ARG A 176 -4.69 -22.10 -10.25
C ARG A 176 -5.03 -20.65 -10.60
N MET A 177 -4.42 -19.67 -9.94
CA MET A 177 -4.63 -18.24 -10.20
C MET A 177 -4.19 -17.86 -11.63
N ALA A 178 -3.04 -18.34 -12.09
CA ALA A 178 -2.54 -18.08 -13.43
C ALA A 178 -3.49 -18.64 -14.51
N LYS A 179 -3.98 -19.89 -14.35
CA LYS A 179 -4.97 -20.50 -15.23
C LYS A 179 -6.31 -19.77 -15.22
N ASN A 180 -6.63 -19.05 -14.15
CA ASN A 180 -7.82 -18.20 -14.04
C ASN A 180 -7.57 -16.76 -14.56
N GLY A 181 -6.45 -16.52 -15.24
CA GLY A 181 -6.16 -15.27 -15.94
C GLY A 181 -5.29 -14.26 -15.22
N THR A 182 -4.69 -14.60 -14.07
CA THR A 182 -3.72 -13.74 -13.37
C THR A 182 -2.43 -13.60 -14.20
N PRO A 183 -2.07 -12.40 -14.68
CA PRO A 183 -0.93 -12.22 -15.57
C PRO A 183 0.40 -11.93 -14.86
N ILE A 184 0.36 -11.60 -13.58
CA ILE A 184 1.50 -11.15 -12.78
C ILE A 184 1.36 -11.61 -11.32
N PHE A 185 2.48 -11.97 -10.70
CA PHE A 185 2.53 -12.35 -9.28
C PHE A 185 3.59 -11.57 -8.54
N LYS A 186 3.26 -11.07 -7.33
CA LYS A 186 4.22 -10.58 -6.35
C LYS A 186 4.78 -11.78 -5.59
N ILE A 187 6.08 -11.96 -5.63
CA ILE A 187 6.80 -13.10 -5.03
C ILE A 187 7.69 -12.57 -3.94
N LYS A 188 7.44 -12.98 -2.69
CA LYS A 188 8.32 -12.64 -1.57
C LYS A 188 9.64 -13.38 -1.66
N ILE A 189 10.73 -12.61 -1.52
CA ILE A 189 12.11 -13.09 -1.40
C ILE A 189 12.79 -12.51 -0.15
N GLY A 190 14.00 -12.96 0.18
CA GLY A 190 14.69 -12.57 1.41
C GLY A 190 14.21 -13.36 2.62
N SER A 191 13.74 -14.60 2.42
CA SER A 191 13.37 -15.52 3.50
C SER A 191 14.58 -15.92 4.31
N ASP A 192 14.42 -16.00 5.62
CA ASP A 192 15.39 -16.61 6.54
C ASP A 192 14.87 -17.98 6.99
N PRO A 193 15.14 -19.05 6.22
CA PRO A 193 14.49 -20.35 6.41
C PRO A 193 14.88 -21.06 7.70
N TYR A 194 16.00 -20.65 8.32
CA TYR A 194 16.52 -21.26 9.54
C TYR A 194 16.47 -20.33 10.75
N GLY A 195 16.11 -19.04 10.55
CA GLY A 195 16.08 -18.05 11.62
C GLY A 195 17.47 -17.68 12.17
N ASP A 196 18.55 -17.96 11.41
CA ASP A 196 19.92 -17.73 11.83
C ASP A 196 20.56 -16.48 11.20
N GLY A 197 19.82 -15.81 10.34
CA GLY A 197 20.24 -14.57 9.66
C GLY A 197 21.37 -14.78 8.64
N ASP A 198 21.68 -16.03 8.23
CA ASP A 198 22.72 -16.32 7.26
C ASP A 198 22.31 -15.89 5.85
N PRO A 199 22.93 -14.83 5.31
CA PRO A 199 22.50 -14.27 4.05
C PRO A 199 22.81 -15.14 2.83
N LEU A 200 23.72 -16.12 2.93
CA LEU A 200 23.97 -17.09 1.86
C LEU A 200 22.84 -18.12 1.80
N LYS A 201 22.37 -18.61 2.95
CA LYS A 201 21.21 -19.50 3.02
C LYS A 201 19.94 -18.84 2.53
N MET A 202 19.76 -17.54 2.84
CA MET A 202 18.64 -16.74 2.32
C MET A 202 18.71 -16.66 0.78
N LEU A 203 19.87 -16.34 0.20
CA LEU A 203 20.07 -16.29 -1.23
C LEU A 203 19.77 -17.62 -1.93
N GLU A 204 20.26 -18.74 -1.38
CA GLU A 204 20.00 -20.06 -1.96
C GLU A 204 18.53 -20.45 -1.87
N TRP A 205 17.84 -20.06 -0.81
CA TRP A 205 16.39 -20.24 -0.68
C TRP A 205 15.64 -19.44 -1.75
N ASP A 206 16.01 -18.15 -1.94
CA ASP A 206 15.39 -17.26 -2.92
C ASP A 206 15.57 -17.80 -4.35
N LYS A 207 16.78 -18.27 -4.70
CA LYS A 207 17.06 -18.92 -5.98
C LYS A 207 16.19 -20.17 -6.19
N ALA A 208 16.12 -21.04 -5.20
CA ALA A 208 15.32 -22.27 -5.26
C ALA A 208 13.83 -21.95 -5.44
N ARG A 209 13.32 -20.97 -4.66
CA ARG A 209 11.92 -20.55 -4.70
C ARG A 209 11.54 -19.90 -6.03
N ALA A 210 12.37 -19.00 -6.52
CA ALA A 210 12.14 -18.37 -7.83
C ALA A 210 12.09 -19.40 -8.96
N LEU A 211 13.01 -20.37 -8.94
CA LEU A 211 13.05 -21.44 -9.94
C LEU A 211 11.87 -22.40 -9.84
N GLU A 212 11.42 -22.75 -8.64
CA GLU A 212 10.21 -23.56 -8.41
C GLU A 212 8.97 -22.93 -9.00
N ILE A 213 8.73 -21.63 -8.68
CA ILE A 213 7.60 -20.86 -9.20
C ILE A 213 7.69 -20.74 -10.72
N HIS A 214 8.89 -20.44 -11.24
CA HIS A 214 9.10 -20.30 -12.68
C HIS A 214 8.77 -21.60 -13.42
N ARG A 215 9.28 -22.74 -12.97
CA ARG A 215 8.99 -24.05 -13.59
C ARG A 215 7.50 -24.37 -13.62
N ALA A 216 6.76 -23.93 -12.62
CA ALA A 216 5.32 -24.15 -12.54
C ALA A 216 4.51 -23.24 -13.47
N LEU A 217 5.02 -22.03 -13.75
CA LEU A 217 4.27 -20.99 -14.49
C LEU A 217 4.84 -20.71 -15.89
N CYS A 218 6.00 -21.26 -16.25
CA CYS A 218 6.71 -20.90 -17.47
C CYS A 218 5.94 -21.19 -18.77
N ASP A 219 5.07 -22.19 -18.81
CA ASP A 219 4.30 -22.57 -19.99
C ASP A 219 2.92 -21.87 -20.09
N ILE A 220 2.52 -21.13 -19.04
CA ILE A 220 1.21 -20.46 -19.03
C ILE A 220 1.29 -19.16 -19.83
N GLU A 221 0.41 -19.03 -20.82
CA GLU A 221 0.33 -17.87 -21.71
C GLU A 221 -0.66 -16.81 -21.20
N THR A 222 -0.40 -15.53 -21.55
CA THR A 222 -1.31 -14.43 -21.33
C THR A 222 -1.10 -13.32 -22.35
N ASP A 223 -2.18 -12.71 -22.82
CA ASP A 223 -2.12 -11.58 -23.75
C ASP A 223 -1.83 -10.23 -23.03
N LEU A 224 -1.77 -10.23 -21.70
CA LEU A 224 -1.70 -9.04 -20.86
C LEU A 224 -0.26 -8.58 -20.54
N THR A 225 0.74 -9.34 -21.01
CA THR A 225 2.17 -9.00 -20.88
C THR A 225 2.84 -8.86 -22.25
N GLU A 226 3.96 -8.17 -22.31
CA GLU A 226 4.73 -8.00 -23.56
C GLU A 226 5.37 -9.32 -24.01
N THR A 227 5.81 -10.15 -23.09
CA THR A 227 6.40 -11.46 -23.36
C THR A 227 5.39 -12.53 -23.76
N GLY A 228 4.09 -12.28 -23.59
CA GLY A 228 3.04 -13.29 -23.77
C GLY A 228 3.00 -14.37 -22.67
N ARG A 229 3.74 -14.16 -21.56
CA ARG A 229 3.91 -15.10 -20.45
C ARG A 229 3.63 -14.41 -19.12
N ILE A 230 3.43 -15.21 -18.07
CA ILE A 230 3.23 -14.69 -16.70
C ILE A 230 4.44 -13.86 -16.28
N ALA A 231 4.17 -12.65 -15.78
CA ALA A 231 5.18 -11.73 -15.28
C ALA A 231 5.48 -11.96 -13.79
N TYR A 232 6.70 -11.63 -13.38
CA TYR A 232 7.15 -11.72 -12.00
C TYR A 232 7.47 -10.34 -11.43
N TYR A 233 7.12 -10.17 -10.18
CA TYR A 233 7.44 -9.02 -9.36
C TYR A 233 8.03 -9.54 -8.04
N PHE A 234 9.33 -9.40 -7.85
CA PHE A 234 10.00 -9.84 -6.63
C PHE A 234 10.02 -8.73 -5.60
N ASP A 235 9.69 -9.07 -4.34
CA ASP A 235 9.69 -8.12 -3.22
C ASP A 235 10.59 -8.67 -2.10
N ALA A 236 11.68 -7.95 -1.85
CA ALA A 236 12.70 -8.31 -0.88
C ALA A 236 12.53 -7.65 0.50
N ASN A 237 11.65 -6.65 0.65
CA ASN A 237 11.41 -5.89 1.87
C ASN A 237 12.70 -5.50 2.62
N GLY A 238 13.73 -5.06 1.90
CA GLY A 238 14.99 -4.60 2.47
C GLY A 238 15.89 -5.70 3.03
N ARG A 239 15.74 -6.95 2.60
CA ARG A 239 16.46 -8.09 3.20
C ARG A 239 17.84 -8.37 2.61
N TYR A 240 18.20 -7.74 1.50
CA TYR A 240 19.56 -7.87 0.94
C TYR A 240 20.51 -6.89 1.62
N ASP A 241 21.64 -7.37 2.07
CA ASP A 241 22.64 -6.60 2.81
C ASP A 241 23.71 -5.97 1.90
N THR A 242 23.98 -6.54 0.71
CA THR A 242 24.96 -6.05 -0.25
C THR A 242 24.43 -6.08 -1.68
N ARG A 243 24.98 -5.19 -2.51
CA ARG A 243 24.69 -5.14 -3.94
C ARG A 243 25.17 -6.40 -4.67
N GLU A 244 26.34 -6.89 -4.32
CA GLU A 244 26.97 -8.07 -4.94
C GLU A 244 26.09 -9.32 -4.79
N ARG A 245 25.44 -9.47 -3.61
CA ARG A 245 24.53 -10.59 -3.38
C ARG A 245 23.23 -10.47 -4.19
N LEU A 246 22.73 -9.25 -4.35
CA LEU A 246 21.61 -9.02 -5.23
C LEU A 246 21.97 -9.30 -6.70
N GLU A 247 23.15 -8.88 -7.14
CA GLU A 247 23.63 -9.14 -8.51
C GLU A 247 23.81 -10.67 -8.74
N GLU A 248 24.17 -11.43 -7.71
CA GLU A 248 24.22 -12.88 -7.80
C GLU A 248 22.85 -13.50 -8.01
N LEU A 249 21.80 -13.03 -7.28
CA LEU A 249 20.44 -13.43 -7.57
C LEU A 249 20.04 -13.09 -9.00
N LEU A 250 20.24 -11.86 -9.43
CA LEU A 250 19.84 -11.40 -10.76
C LEU A 250 20.53 -12.21 -11.87
N ARG A 251 21.80 -12.56 -11.70
CA ARG A 251 22.52 -13.44 -12.64
C ARG A 251 21.87 -14.83 -12.69
N PHE A 252 21.56 -15.42 -11.55
CA PHE A 252 20.83 -16.69 -11.48
C PHE A 252 19.47 -16.63 -12.16
N LEU A 253 18.72 -15.54 -11.96
CA LEU A 253 17.43 -15.34 -12.62
C LEU A 253 17.57 -15.23 -14.15
N ASP A 254 18.63 -14.58 -14.63
CA ASP A 254 18.94 -14.43 -16.06
C ASP A 254 19.29 -15.80 -16.69
N GLU A 255 20.22 -16.55 -16.07
CA GLU A 255 20.65 -17.87 -16.52
C GLU A 255 19.49 -18.90 -16.60
N ASN A 256 18.40 -18.67 -15.87
CA ASN A 256 17.22 -19.53 -15.86
C ASN A 256 16.01 -18.97 -16.63
N GLY A 257 16.15 -17.85 -17.38
CA GLY A 257 15.07 -17.26 -18.15
C GLY A 257 13.96 -16.62 -17.31
N ILE A 258 14.25 -16.33 -16.03
CA ILE A 258 13.30 -15.70 -15.10
C ILE A 258 13.36 -14.19 -15.23
N LEU A 259 14.55 -13.62 -15.44
CA LEU A 259 14.79 -12.18 -15.46
C LEU A 259 14.01 -11.47 -16.56
N GLU A 260 13.91 -12.06 -17.76
CA GLU A 260 13.15 -11.50 -18.90
C GLU A 260 11.66 -11.28 -18.62
N ARG A 261 11.11 -11.98 -17.62
CA ARG A 261 9.72 -11.89 -17.15
C ARG A 261 9.60 -11.07 -15.88
N THR A 262 10.71 -10.63 -15.31
CA THR A 262 10.73 -9.85 -14.06
C THR A 262 10.47 -8.38 -14.39
N VAL A 263 9.27 -7.91 -14.09
CA VAL A 263 8.86 -6.51 -14.35
C VAL A 263 9.27 -5.57 -13.22
N LEU A 264 9.41 -6.08 -11.99
CA LEU A 264 9.80 -5.31 -10.82
C LEU A 264 10.65 -6.13 -9.83
N LEU A 265 11.59 -5.46 -9.19
CA LEU A 265 12.25 -5.85 -7.96
C LEU A 265 12.05 -4.74 -6.94
N GLU A 266 11.26 -5.00 -5.89
CA GLU A 266 10.90 -4.01 -4.87
C GLU A 266 11.80 -4.08 -3.67
N GLU A 267 12.18 -2.91 -3.17
CA GLU A 267 12.88 -2.66 -1.91
C GLU A 267 13.98 -3.71 -1.61
N PRO A 268 15.04 -3.79 -2.43
CA PRO A 268 16.06 -4.82 -2.23
C PRO A 268 16.86 -4.62 -0.94
N PHE A 269 17.12 -3.36 -0.56
CA PHE A 269 18.00 -3.00 0.55
C PHE A 269 17.25 -2.37 1.69
N PRO A 270 17.76 -2.47 2.95
CA PRO A 270 17.19 -1.76 4.10
C PRO A 270 17.01 -0.27 3.78
N GLN A 271 15.88 0.30 4.17
CA GLN A 271 15.50 1.69 3.85
C GLN A 271 16.53 2.72 4.33
N GLU A 272 17.28 2.41 5.40
CA GLU A 272 18.32 3.27 5.97
C GLU A 272 19.62 3.24 5.15
N ARG A 273 19.76 2.30 4.21
CA ARG A 273 20.94 2.16 3.37
C ARG A 273 20.75 2.82 2.01
N GLU A 274 21.69 3.66 1.66
CA GLU A 274 21.72 4.34 0.37
C GLU A 274 22.58 3.59 -0.64
N ILE A 275 22.22 2.32 -0.91
CA ILE A 275 22.92 1.50 -1.89
C ILE A 275 22.39 1.82 -3.29
N SER A 276 23.32 2.16 -4.21
CA SER A 276 22.95 2.44 -5.60
C SER A 276 22.50 1.18 -6.33
N VAL A 277 21.39 1.29 -7.06
CA VAL A 277 20.87 0.24 -7.96
C VAL A 277 21.10 0.56 -9.44
N LYS A 278 21.89 1.61 -9.73
CA LYS A 278 22.22 2.00 -11.13
C LYS A 278 22.88 0.85 -11.88
N GLY A 279 22.40 0.61 -13.11
CA GLY A 279 22.96 -0.42 -13.98
C GLY A 279 22.53 -1.85 -13.69
N LEU A 280 21.65 -2.08 -12.71
CA LEU A 280 21.02 -3.39 -12.54
C LEU A 280 20.09 -3.67 -13.74
N PRO A 281 20.02 -4.92 -14.24
CA PRO A 281 19.25 -5.29 -15.43
C PRO A 281 17.76 -5.49 -15.16
N VAL A 282 17.21 -4.83 -14.14
CA VAL A 282 15.80 -4.95 -13.70
C VAL A 282 15.28 -3.59 -13.26
N CYS A 283 13.98 -3.37 -13.39
CA CYS A 283 13.31 -2.21 -12.81
C CYS A 283 13.26 -2.35 -11.30
N VAL A 284 13.91 -1.44 -10.56
CA VAL A 284 13.91 -1.45 -9.09
C VAL A 284 12.91 -0.43 -8.58
N ALA A 285 12.01 -0.87 -7.69
CA ALA A 285 10.99 -0.05 -7.06
C ALA A 285 11.34 0.28 -5.60
N ALA A 286 11.04 1.52 -5.19
CA ALA A 286 11.12 1.96 -3.79
C ALA A 286 9.74 1.93 -3.15
N ASP A 287 9.58 1.24 -2.01
CA ASP A 287 8.38 1.21 -1.18
C ASP A 287 8.64 1.82 0.20
N GLU A 288 9.17 1.03 1.13
CA GLU A 288 9.39 1.49 2.50
C GLU A 288 10.43 2.61 2.61
N SER A 289 11.24 2.77 1.59
CA SER A 289 12.26 3.83 1.54
C SER A 289 11.81 5.11 0.84
N ALA A 290 10.52 5.21 0.45
CA ALA A 290 9.95 6.40 -0.20
C ALA A 290 8.64 6.81 0.49
N HIS A 291 8.69 7.84 1.32
CA HIS A 291 7.54 8.36 2.07
C HIS A 291 7.27 9.84 1.78
N SER A 292 8.10 10.49 0.99
CA SER A 292 7.98 11.91 0.66
C SER A 292 8.57 12.21 -0.71
N VAL A 293 8.30 13.39 -1.24
CA VAL A 293 8.91 13.90 -2.48
C VAL A 293 10.44 13.92 -2.37
N ARG A 294 10.99 14.23 -1.20
CA ARG A 294 12.44 14.20 -0.95
C ARG A 294 13.00 12.80 -1.16
N ASP A 295 12.33 11.79 -0.63
CA ASP A 295 12.77 10.41 -0.73
C ASP A 295 12.64 9.88 -2.15
N VAL A 296 11.55 10.22 -2.86
CA VAL A 296 11.38 9.90 -4.29
C VAL A 296 12.56 10.40 -5.09
N LYS A 297 12.93 11.68 -4.95
CA LYS A 297 14.11 12.25 -5.62
C LYS A 297 15.38 11.49 -5.26
N ARG A 298 15.58 11.22 -3.97
CA ARG A 298 16.77 10.50 -3.50
C ARG A 298 16.86 9.07 -4.06
N ARG A 299 15.76 8.33 -4.08
CA ARG A 299 15.75 6.97 -4.66
C ARG A 299 16.01 6.99 -6.15
N ILE A 300 15.46 7.94 -6.88
CA ILE A 300 15.76 8.11 -8.32
C ILE A 300 17.23 8.42 -8.54
N GLU A 301 17.86 9.27 -7.73
CA GLU A 301 19.31 9.52 -7.78
C GLU A 301 20.14 8.25 -7.56
N LEU A 302 19.66 7.33 -6.73
CA LEU A 302 20.30 6.03 -6.49
C LEU A 302 20.04 5.01 -7.62
N GLY A 303 19.18 5.35 -8.60
CA GLY A 303 18.90 4.53 -9.77
C GLY A 303 17.58 3.74 -9.73
N TYR A 304 16.75 3.94 -8.68
CA TYR A 304 15.42 3.37 -8.66
C TYR A 304 14.59 3.91 -9.82
N SER A 305 13.88 3.04 -10.51
CA SER A 305 13.16 3.36 -11.75
C SER A 305 11.65 3.12 -11.65
N ALA A 306 11.18 2.77 -10.45
CA ALA A 306 9.78 2.74 -10.09
C ALA A 306 9.56 3.22 -8.64
N ILE A 307 8.38 3.80 -8.37
CA ILE A 307 7.93 4.20 -7.04
C ILE A 307 6.64 3.45 -6.71
N THR A 308 6.64 2.80 -5.56
CA THR A 308 5.47 2.14 -5.01
C THR A 308 4.58 3.14 -4.30
N LEU A 309 3.41 3.38 -4.86
CA LEU A 309 2.40 4.26 -4.29
C LEU A 309 1.49 3.46 -3.35
N LYS A 310 1.13 4.06 -2.23
CA LYS A 310 0.20 3.47 -1.25
C LYS A 310 -0.71 4.55 -0.68
N PRO A 311 -1.69 5.05 -1.45
CA PRO A 311 -2.65 6.06 -0.94
C PRO A 311 -3.38 5.57 0.32
N ILE A 312 -3.48 4.25 0.46
CA ILE A 312 -4.14 3.55 1.58
C ILE A 312 -3.18 3.26 2.76
N ALA A 313 -1.92 3.67 2.70
CA ALA A 313 -0.93 3.43 3.75
C ALA A 313 0.00 4.62 4.04
N LYS A 314 0.20 5.50 3.05
CA LYS A 314 1.06 6.69 3.13
C LYS A 314 0.27 7.99 2.95
N THR A 315 -1.05 7.97 3.12
CA THR A 315 -2.06 8.98 2.76
C THR A 315 -2.22 9.20 1.24
N LEU A 316 -3.41 9.58 0.82
CA LEU A 316 -3.66 9.96 -0.57
C LEU A 316 -2.93 11.28 -0.90
N SER A 317 -2.98 12.26 0.01
CA SER A 317 -2.35 13.58 -0.16
C SER A 317 -0.86 13.46 -0.47
N VAL A 318 -0.08 12.77 0.37
CA VAL A 318 1.36 12.55 0.13
C VAL A 318 1.61 11.70 -1.12
N THR A 319 0.76 10.71 -1.37
CA THR A 319 0.86 9.86 -2.57
C THR A 319 0.71 10.65 -3.86
N LEU A 320 -0.21 11.62 -3.93
CA LEU A 320 -0.39 12.48 -5.10
C LEU A 320 0.84 13.36 -5.37
N GLU A 321 1.49 13.87 -4.33
CA GLU A 321 2.72 14.65 -4.46
C GLU A 321 3.89 13.77 -4.93
N MET A 322 4.02 12.57 -4.37
CA MET A 322 5.04 11.60 -4.80
C MET A 322 4.85 11.20 -6.26
N LEU A 323 3.60 10.93 -6.68
CA LEU A 323 3.26 10.62 -8.07
C LEU A 323 3.67 11.76 -9.01
N LYS A 324 3.26 12.99 -8.70
CA LYS A 324 3.62 14.16 -9.49
C LYS A 324 5.13 14.28 -9.67
N CYS A 325 5.89 14.14 -8.59
CA CYS A 325 7.35 14.18 -8.63
C CYS A 325 7.95 13.05 -9.50
N ALA A 326 7.45 11.82 -9.35
CA ALA A 326 7.92 10.67 -10.11
C ALA A 326 7.62 10.84 -11.62
N GLU A 327 6.43 11.33 -11.98
CA GLU A 327 6.06 11.60 -13.38
C GLU A 327 6.94 12.69 -14.01
N GLU A 328 7.19 13.80 -13.29
CA GLU A 328 8.09 14.86 -13.73
C GLU A 328 9.53 14.35 -13.99
N MET A 329 9.96 13.35 -13.23
CA MET A 329 11.27 12.70 -13.38
C MET A 329 11.26 11.49 -14.33
N GLY A 330 10.11 11.16 -14.95
CA GLY A 330 9.97 10.08 -15.93
C GLY A 330 10.06 8.67 -15.35
N VAL A 331 9.74 8.50 -14.08
CA VAL A 331 9.79 7.23 -13.34
C VAL A 331 8.41 6.61 -13.25
N GLN A 332 8.35 5.27 -13.35
CA GLN A 332 7.10 4.50 -13.29
C GLN A 332 6.52 4.51 -11.88
N CYS A 333 5.18 4.43 -11.80
CA CYS A 333 4.47 4.25 -10.54
C CYS A 333 3.45 3.13 -10.65
N PHE A 334 3.16 2.48 -9.54
CA PHE A 334 2.06 1.52 -9.39
C PHE A 334 1.54 1.53 -7.96
N CYS A 335 0.30 1.06 -7.75
CA CYS A 335 -0.28 0.99 -6.42
C CYS A 335 -0.10 -0.41 -5.82
N ALA A 336 0.55 -0.45 -4.65
CA ALA A 336 0.66 -1.66 -3.84
C ALA A 336 -0.37 -1.69 -2.71
N ASP A 337 -0.50 -2.85 -2.06
CA ASP A 337 -1.45 -3.11 -0.98
C ASP A 337 -0.78 -3.05 0.41
N LEU A 338 -1.64 -3.00 1.43
CA LEU A 338 -1.30 -3.19 2.85
C LEU A 338 -2.25 -4.21 3.49
N THR A 339 -2.77 -5.16 2.73
CA THR A 339 -3.83 -6.08 3.17
C THR A 339 -5.05 -5.29 3.65
N VAL A 340 -5.56 -4.41 2.80
CA VAL A 340 -6.66 -3.51 3.17
C VAL A 340 -8.04 -4.11 2.93
N ASN A 341 -9.05 -3.50 3.53
CA ASN A 341 -10.45 -3.85 3.39
C ASN A 341 -11.01 -3.47 1.99
N PRO A 342 -12.19 -3.98 1.59
CA PRO A 342 -12.76 -3.73 0.27
C PRO A 342 -12.97 -2.25 -0.07
N VAL A 343 -13.31 -1.41 0.91
CA VAL A 343 -13.56 0.03 0.68
C VAL A 343 -12.26 0.73 0.32
N MET A 344 -11.18 0.44 1.02
CA MET A 344 -9.87 1.04 0.75
C MET A 344 -9.30 0.60 -0.61
N ILE A 345 -9.60 -0.62 -1.07
CA ILE A 345 -9.20 -1.07 -2.41
C ILE A 345 -9.78 -0.17 -3.49
N GLU A 346 -10.99 0.38 -3.31
CA GLU A 346 -11.58 1.30 -4.28
C GLU A 346 -10.73 2.57 -4.45
N TRP A 347 -10.17 3.13 -3.37
CA TRP A 347 -9.23 4.25 -3.44
C TRP A 347 -7.97 3.87 -4.22
N ASN A 348 -7.38 2.73 -3.94
CA ASN A 348 -6.21 2.21 -4.68
C ASN A 348 -6.52 2.04 -6.18
N LYS A 349 -7.65 1.43 -6.52
CA LYS A 349 -8.08 1.25 -7.91
C LYS A 349 -8.28 2.58 -8.63
N CYS A 350 -8.83 3.60 -7.97
CA CYS A 350 -9.01 4.93 -8.55
C CYS A 350 -7.68 5.57 -8.94
N VAL A 351 -6.65 5.48 -8.09
CA VAL A 351 -5.31 5.96 -8.42
C VAL A 351 -4.67 5.08 -9.51
N ALA A 352 -4.66 3.77 -9.32
CA ALA A 352 -4.02 2.83 -10.24
C ALA A 352 -4.58 2.91 -11.68
N ALA A 353 -5.88 3.17 -11.82
CA ALA A 353 -6.53 3.34 -13.13
C ALA A 353 -6.00 4.54 -13.93
N ARG A 354 -5.37 5.49 -13.28
CA ARG A 354 -4.81 6.71 -13.87
C ARG A 354 -3.32 6.63 -14.12
N LEU A 355 -2.70 5.52 -13.72
CA LEU A 355 -1.29 5.25 -13.97
C LEU A 355 -1.08 4.57 -15.33
N LYS A 356 0.09 4.76 -15.90
CA LYS A 356 0.52 4.00 -17.09
C LYS A 356 0.81 2.55 -16.70
N PRO A 357 0.58 1.57 -17.59
CA PRO A 357 1.05 0.21 -17.37
C PRO A 357 2.55 0.18 -17.05
N LEU A 358 2.95 -0.72 -16.15
CA LEU A 358 4.37 -1.00 -15.92
C LEU A 358 5.02 -1.52 -17.20
N ARG A 359 6.30 -1.22 -17.37
CA ARG A 359 7.09 -1.80 -18.48
C ARG A 359 7.02 -3.34 -18.40
N GLY A 360 6.74 -3.98 -19.51
CA GLY A 360 6.48 -5.42 -19.59
C GLY A 360 5.00 -5.82 -19.47
N MET A 361 4.11 -4.88 -19.04
CA MET A 361 2.68 -5.09 -18.94
C MET A 361 1.93 -4.33 -20.04
N LYS A 362 0.87 -4.91 -20.58
CA LYS A 362 -0.04 -4.26 -21.54
C LYS A 362 -1.30 -3.69 -20.90
N ILE A 363 -1.45 -3.85 -19.60
CA ILE A 363 -2.59 -3.43 -18.78
C ILE A 363 -2.09 -2.76 -17.50
N GLY A 364 -2.86 -1.82 -16.95
CA GLY A 364 -2.59 -1.27 -15.62
C GLY A 364 -2.65 -2.35 -14.55
N VAL A 365 -1.96 -2.13 -13.45
CA VAL A 365 -1.86 -3.10 -12.34
C VAL A 365 -2.26 -2.46 -11.02
N VAL A 366 -2.75 -3.27 -10.10
CA VAL A 366 -2.97 -2.91 -8.69
C VAL A 366 -2.77 -4.13 -7.82
N GLU A 367 -2.07 -3.99 -6.71
CA GLU A 367 -1.98 -5.06 -5.73
C GLU A 367 -3.23 -5.07 -4.85
N SER A 368 -3.82 -6.25 -4.62
CA SER A 368 -4.91 -6.48 -3.69
C SER A 368 -4.84 -7.90 -3.16
N ASN A 369 -4.63 -8.03 -1.87
CA ASN A 369 -4.49 -9.32 -1.20
C ASN A 369 -5.41 -9.51 0.02
N GLY A 370 -6.29 -8.54 0.31
CA GLY A 370 -7.22 -8.60 1.43
C GLY A 370 -8.12 -9.84 1.41
N ALA A 371 -8.68 -10.20 0.23
CA ALA A 371 -9.50 -11.40 0.05
C ALA A 371 -8.77 -12.70 0.44
N GLN A 372 -7.45 -12.75 0.24
CA GLN A 372 -6.63 -13.91 0.58
C GLN A 372 -6.45 -14.04 2.10
N ASN A 373 -6.46 -12.92 2.84
CA ASN A 373 -5.97 -12.85 4.21
C ASN A 373 -7.04 -12.66 5.28
N TYR A 374 -8.14 -11.90 5.04
CA TYR A 374 -9.15 -11.64 6.06
C TYR A 374 -10.16 -12.77 6.25
N ASN A 375 -10.45 -13.13 7.51
CA ASN A 375 -11.58 -14.00 7.86
C ASN A 375 -12.91 -13.34 7.49
N GLY A 376 -13.05 -12.04 7.77
CA GLY A 376 -14.28 -11.27 7.60
C GLY A 376 -14.51 -10.73 6.19
N TRP A 377 -13.75 -11.16 5.17
CA TRP A 377 -13.79 -10.56 3.83
C TRP A 377 -15.18 -10.46 3.23
N GLU A 378 -15.94 -11.56 3.21
CA GLU A 378 -17.30 -11.60 2.66
C GLU A 378 -18.26 -10.63 3.38
N ARG A 379 -18.09 -10.49 4.70
CA ARG A 379 -18.85 -9.52 5.47
C ARG A 379 -18.45 -8.09 5.11
N MET A 380 -17.17 -7.80 4.98
CA MET A 380 -16.67 -6.47 4.60
C MET A 380 -17.10 -6.06 3.19
N LEU A 381 -17.27 -7.00 2.26
CA LEU A 381 -17.84 -6.71 0.93
C LEU A 381 -19.26 -6.12 1.02
N THR A 382 -20.04 -6.47 2.07
CA THR A 382 -21.39 -5.91 2.26
C THR A 382 -21.40 -4.44 2.68
N TYR A 383 -20.26 -3.86 3.04
CA TYR A 383 -20.14 -2.43 3.37
C TYR A 383 -20.13 -1.56 2.10
N LEU A 384 -19.91 -2.15 0.94
CA LEU A 384 -19.97 -1.49 -0.36
C LEU A 384 -21.39 -1.59 -0.93
N GLU A 385 -21.90 -0.50 -1.51
CA GLU A 385 -23.18 -0.52 -2.23
C GLU A 385 -23.12 -1.38 -3.50
N LYS A 386 -21.95 -1.44 -4.13
CA LYS A 386 -21.67 -2.30 -5.28
C LYS A 386 -20.54 -3.24 -4.90
N GLN A 387 -20.73 -4.53 -5.13
CA GLN A 387 -19.67 -5.50 -4.88
C GLN A 387 -18.44 -5.21 -5.75
N THR A 388 -17.28 -5.23 -5.10
CA THR A 388 -15.98 -5.19 -5.78
C THR A 388 -15.82 -6.47 -6.61
N GLU A 389 -15.40 -6.34 -7.86
CA GLU A 389 -15.01 -7.52 -8.64
C GLU A 389 -13.77 -8.15 -8.01
N GLU A 390 -13.86 -9.45 -7.75
CA GLU A 390 -12.74 -10.28 -7.31
C GLU A 390 -12.14 -11.01 -8.50
N GLY A 391 -10.87 -11.36 -8.41
CA GLY A 391 -10.20 -12.20 -9.41
C GLY A 391 -8.99 -11.55 -10.05
N ALA A 392 -8.64 -12.07 -11.23
CA ALA A 392 -7.44 -11.68 -11.96
C ALA A 392 -7.48 -10.25 -12.51
N LEU A 393 -8.69 -9.76 -12.83
CA LEU A 393 -8.91 -8.43 -13.42
C LEU A 393 -9.97 -7.69 -12.62
N LEU A 394 -9.62 -6.49 -12.18
CA LEU A 394 -10.46 -5.60 -11.39
C LEU A 394 -10.93 -4.41 -12.24
N SER A 395 -12.17 -3.98 -12.04
CA SER A 395 -12.69 -2.76 -12.63
C SER A 395 -12.58 -1.62 -11.61
N PRO A 396 -11.91 -0.52 -11.95
CA PRO A 396 -11.90 0.66 -11.10
C PRO A 396 -13.30 1.30 -11.09
N SER A 397 -13.71 1.87 -9.96
CA SER A 397 -14.87 2.74 -9.92
C SER A 397 -14.54 4.04 -10.66
N ASP A 398 -15.41 4.43 -11.58
CA ASP A 398 -15.29 5.72 -12.31
C ASP A 398 -16.40 6.70 -11.89
N SER A 399 -16.98 6.48 -10.73
CA SER A 399 -18.02 7.29 -10.12
C SER A 399 -17.53 7.97 -8.85
N ALA A 400 -18.38 8.84 -8.28
CA ALA A 400 -18.16 9.45 -6.98
C ALA A 400 -18.33 8.46 -5.79
N ASP A 401 -18.55 7.17 -6.06
CA ASP A 401 -18.84 6.17 -5.02
C ASP A 401 -17.72 6.05 -3.98
N VAL A 402 -16.47 6.27 -4.39
CA VAL A 402 -15.30 6.27 -3.49
C VAL A 402 -15.35 7.38 -2.41
N PHE A 403 -16.11 8.46 -2.66
CA PHE A 403 -16.27 9.57 -1.71
C PHE A 403 -17.50 9.43 -0.81
N LYS A 404 -18.26 8.34 -0.92
CA LYS A 404 -19.46 8.12 -0.12
C LYS A 404 -19.12 7.85 1.33
N VAL A 405 -20.06 8.20 2.19
CA VAL A 405 -20.02 7.85 3.60
C VAL A 405 -20.44 6.39 3.75
N HIS A 406 -19.52 5.56 4.20
CA HIS A 406 -19.81 4.16 4.52
C HIS A 406 -20.37 4.06 5.95
N GLU A 407 -21.62 3.63 6.05
CA GLU A 407 -22.37 3.62 7.31
C GLU A 407 -21.69 2.79 8.42
N HIS A 408 -21.04 1.68 8.04
CA HIS A 408 -20.31 0.84 8.99
C HIS A 408 -19.17 1.62 9.64
N TYR A 409 -18.33 2.31 8.85
CA TYR A 409 -17.20 3.08 9.36
C TYR A 409 -17.62 4.36 10.08
N LEU A 410 -18.73 4.98 9.66
CA LEU A 410 -19.31 6.07 10.44
C LEU A 410 -19.72 5.59 11.85
N LYS A 411 -20.35 4.42 11.97
CA LYS A 411 -20.69 3.83 13.28
C LYS A 411 -19.45 3.52 14.12
N ILE A 412 -18.36 3.04 13.51
CA ILE A 412 -17.10 2.82 14.24
C ILE A 412 -16.57 4.13 14.79
N ALA A 413 -16.43 5.16 13.94
CA ALA A 413 -15.92 6.46 14.35
C ALA A 413 -16.75 7.12 15.46
N THR A 414 -18.06 6.89 15.50
CA THR A 414 -18.98 7.52 16.46
C THR A 414 -19.21 6.73 17.74
N ARG A 415 -18.81 5.46 17.83
CA ARG A 415 -19.05 4.57 19.01
C ARG A 415 -18.57 5.16 20.34
N VAL A 416 -17.45 5.87 20.35
CA VAL A 416 -16.90 6.46 21.57
C VAL A 416 -17.73 7.65 22.05
N ALA A 417 -18.34 8.40 21.13
CA ALA A 417 -19.14 9.57 21.47
C ALA A 417 -20.53 9.20 22.08
N GLU A 418 -21.03 7.98 21.88
CA GLU A 418 -22.30 7.50 22.43
C GLU A 418 -22.15 6.94 23.87
N ASN A 419 -20.90 6.68 24.30
CA ASN A 419 -20.59 6.11 25.62
C ASN A 419 -20.04 7.14 26.63
N ASN A 420 -19.92 8.40 26.25
CA ASN A 420 -19.57 9.56 27.08
C ASN A 420 -20.74 10.54 27.17
#